data_6d4879a0b6896769b22353133bed8e33
#
_entry.id   6d4879a0b6896769b22353133bed8e33
#
_cell.length_a   1.000
_cell.length_b   1.000
_cell.length_c   1.000
_cell.angle_alpha   90.00
_cell.angle_beta   90.00
_cell.angle_gamma   90.00
#
_symmetry.space_group_name_H-M   'P 1'
#
loop_
_entity.id
_entity.type
_entity.pdbx_description
1 polymer ?
#
loop_
_entity_poly.entity_id
_entity_poly.type
_entity_poly.pdbx_seq_one_letter_code
_entity_poly.pdbx_strand_id
1 'polypeptide(L)'
;MRIISYFFIILLFLLSNCQKKDPVTGSNENFEPELKKRLEQARDKDGGIFGNIGKGSKDQSSVDFKSSNVLWRATLKSLEFLPLMNADYSGGVIIYDWYSNPDKPSEQIKISVQFLNNELRSDSIKIVAHKKNCENINKCSNLEVDQQFALSIKEGIINSARLIKIEESKKEKK
;
A
#
# COMPACT_ATOMS: atom_id res chain seq x y z
N MET A 1 53.70 -28.29 -28.44
CA MET A 1 53.05 -26.97 -28.71
C MET A 1 51.76 -27.08 -29.52
N ARG A 2 51.58 -27.97 -30.46
CA ARG A 2 50.32 -28.07 -31.26
C ARG A 2 49.10 -28.57 -30.48
N ILE A 3 49.26 -29.47 -29.52
CA ILE A 3 48.15 -30.04 -28.71
C ILE A 3 47.51 -28.99 -27.77
N ILE A 4 48.31 -28.09 -27.21
CA ILE A 4 47.85 -27.02 -26.31
C ILE A 4 47.02 -26.00 -27.08
N SER A 5 47.33 -25.76 -28.37
CA SER A 5 46.56 -24.87 -29.24
C SER A 5 45.16 -25.40 -29.53
N TYR A 6 45.02 -26.71 -29.75
CA TYR A 6 43.68 -27.31 -29.96
C TYR A 6 42.81 -27.30 -28.68
N PHE A 7 43.42 -27.46 -27.52
CA PHE A 7 42.73 -27.40 -26.24
C PHE A 7 42.14 -25.99 -25.96
N PHE A 8 42.91 -24.95 -26.37
CA PHE A 8 42.44 -23.56 -26.24
C PHE A 8 41.32 -23.21 -27.20
N ILE A 9 41.31 -23.76 -28.41
CA ILE A 9 40.25 -23.56 -29.37
C ILE A 9 38.94 -24.26 -28.95
N ILE A 10 39.02 -25.47 -28.36
CA ILE A 10 37.88 -26.20 -27.84
C ILE A 10 37.30 -25.49 -26.60
N LEU A 11 38.12 -24.93 -25.75
CA LEU A 11 37.70 -24.18 -24.57
C LEU A 11 36.96 -22.89 -24.96
N LEU A 12 37.42 -22.22 -26.03
CA LEU A 12 36.76 -21.02 -26.59
C LEU A 12 35.36 -21.31 -27.19
N PHE A 13 35.17 -22.51 -27.75
CA PHE A 13 33.88 -22.94 -28.26
C PHE A 13 32.84 -23.30 -27.17
N LEU A 14 33.32 -23.70 -25.98
CA LEU A 14 32.42 -24.02 -24.87
C LEU A 14 31.90 -22.77 -24.11
N LEU A 15 32.57 -21.62 -24.31
CA LEU A 15 32.17 -20.36 -23.66
C LEU A 15 31.15 -19.53 -24.47
N SER A 16 30.82 -19.93 -25.71
CA SER A 16 29.92 -19.16 -26.57
C SER A 16 28.43 -19.49 -26.43
N ASN A 17 28.04 -20.36 -25.48
CA ASN A 17 26.63 -20.70 -25.23
C ASN A 17 26.01 -19.86 -24.09
N CYS A 18 26.28 -18.56 -24.07
CA CYS A 18 25.54 -17.64 -23.20
C CYS A 18 24.30 -17.15 -23.97
N GLN A 19 23.19 -17.92 -23.91
CA GLN A 19 21.90 -17.47 -24.40
C GLN A 19 21.43 -16.28 -23.55
N LYS A 20 21.19 -15.15 -24.19
CA LYS A 20 20.55 -13.99 -23.56
C LYS A 20 19.16 -14.41 -23.07
N LYS A 21 18.95 -14.41 -21.77
CA LYS A 21 17.61 -14.52 -21.17
C LYS A 21 16.98 -13.13 -21.12
N ASP A 22 15.72 -13.04 -21.51
CA ASP A 22 14.95 -11.81 -21.35
C ASP A 22 14.88 -11.40 -19.87
N PRO A 23 15.15 -10.14 -19.52
CA PRO A 23 15.16 -9.68 -18.15
C PRO A 23 13.77 -9.68 -17.48
N VAL A 24 12.70 -9.83 -18.26
CA VAL A 24 11.32 -9.74 -17.76
C VAL A 24 10.68 -11.11 -17.52
N THR A 25 11.03 -12.15 -18.30
CA THR A 25 10.35 -13.46 -18.23
C THR A 25 11.28 -14.63 -17.90
N GLY A 26 12.60 -14.43 -17.95
CA GLY A 26 13.58 -15.50 -17.70
C GLY A 26 13.55 -16.66 -18.71
N SER A 27 12.84 -16.51 -19.82
CA SER A 27 12.67 -17.51 -20.88
C SER A 27 13.52 -17.18 -22.11
N ASN A 28 13.94 -18.22 -22.84
CA ASN A 28 14.68 -18.10 -24.11
C ASN A 28 13.77 -17.49 -25.17
N GLU A 29 14.34 -16.73 -26.13
CA GLU A 29 13.64 -16.03 -27.23
C GLU A 29 12.84 -16.93 -28.20
N ASN A 30 12.77 -18.24 -27.96
CA ASN A 30 11.92 -19.17 -28.74
C ASN A 30 10.50 -19.23 -28.13
N PHE A 31 9.87 -18.09 -28.01
CA PHE A 31 8.45 -18.01 -27.72
C PHE A 31 7.68 -18.48 -28.93
N GLU A 32 6.82 -19.52 -28.77
CA GLU A 32 6.02 -20.03 -29.90
C GLU A 32 5.29 -18.87 -30.58
N PRO A 33 5.36 -18.78 -31.93
CA PRO A 33 4.79 -17.67 -32.69
C PRO A 33 3.30 -17.46 -32.40
N GLU A 34 2.60 -18.53 -32.02
CA GLU A 34 1.17 -18.54 -31.74
C GLU A 34 0.84 -17.88 -30.41
N LEU A 35 1.71 -18.05 -29.40
CA LEU A 35 1.55 -17.41 -28.11
C LEU A 35 1.81 -15.90 -28.18
N LYS A 36 2.79 -15.50 -29.02
CA LYS A 36 3.08 -14.10 -29.28
C LYS A 36 1.89 -13.42 -29.97
N LYS A 37 1.25 -14.09 -30.91
CA LYS A 37 0.04 -13.61 -31.60
C LYS A 37 -1.18 -13.52 -30.68
N ARG A 38 -1.32 -14.45 -29.74
CA ARG A 38 -2.37 -14.39 -28.71
C ARG A 38 -2.16 -13.26 -27.72
N LEU A 39 -0.92 -13.00 -27.31
CA LEU A 39 -0.57 -11.88 -26.43
C LEU A 39 -0.78 -10.52 -27.11
N GLU A 40 -0.45 -10.41 -28.40
CA GLU A 40 -0.73 -9.20 -29.20
C GLU A 40 -2.24 -8.98 -29.35
N GLN A 41 -3.02 -10.03 -29.65
CA GLN A 41 -4.49 -9.94 -29.73
C GLN A 41 -5.17 -9.64 -28.39
N ALA A 42 -4.64 -10.14 -27.27
CA ALA A 42 -5.13 -9.82 -25.94
C ALA A 42 -4.79 -8.36 -25.57
N ARG A 43 -3.65 -7.87 -26.00
CA ARG A 43 -3.23 -6.48 -25.78
C ARG A 43 -4.07 -5.48 -26.57
N ASP A 44 -4.52 -5.84 -27.76
CA ASP A 44 -5.32 -4.96 -28.62
C ASP A 44 -6.82 -4.98 -28.25
N LYS A 45 -7.33 -6.04 -27.60
CA LYS A 45 -8.75 -6.16 -27.23
C LYS A 45 -9.11 -5.63 -25.84
N ASP A 46 -8.23 -5.73 -24.87
CA ASP A 46 -8.56 -5.40 -23.48
C ASP A 46 -7.53 -4.46 -22.80
N GLY A 47 -6.67 -3.78 -23.56
CA GLY A 47 -5.64 -2.93 -22.98
C GLY A 47 -5.08 -3.61 -21.73
N GLY A 48 -4.00 -4.39 -21.80
CA GLY A 48 -3.46 -5.23 -20.71
C GLY A 48 -3.55 -4.59 -19.33
N ILE A 49 -3.20 -5.32 -18.27
CA ILE A 49 -3.27 -4.90 -16.85
C ILE A 49 -2.79 -3.45 -16.59
N PHE A 50 -2.02 -2.88 -17.51
CA PHE A 50 -1.58 -1.48 -17.58
C PHE A 50 -2.12 -0.74 -18.82
N GLY A 51 -3.14 -1.29 -19.49
CA GLY A 51 -3.75 -0.68 -20.67
C GLY A 51 -4.31 0.70 -20.34
N ASN A 52 -3.88 1.69 -21.10
CA ASN A 52 -4.25 3.10 -21.02
C ASN A 52 -3.47 4.04 -20.11
N ILE A 53 -2.28 3.74 -19.66
CA ILE A 53 -1.43 4.73 -18.98
C ILE A 53 -0.93 5.87 -19.93
N GLY A 54 -1.35 5.92 -21.18
CA GLY A 54 -0.88 6.93 -22.12
C GLY A 54 -1.91 7.61 -23.02
N LYS A 55 -3.16 7.16 -23.01
CA LYS A 55 -4.24 7.84 -23.76
C LYS A 55 -5.18 8.49 -22.78
N GLY A 56 -5.18 9.81 -22.74
CA GLY A 56 -6.03 10.62 -21.91
C GLY A 56 -7.52 10.32 -22.13
N SER A 57 -8.05 9.28 -21.53
CA SER A 57 -9.47 9.16 -21.28
C SER A 57 -9.76 9.91 -19.98
N LYS A 58 -10.66 10.86 -20.04
CA LYS A 58 -11.10 11.70 -18.92
C LYS A 58 -11.86 10.93 -17.84
N ASP A 59 -11.97 9.61 -17.93
CA ASP A 59 -12.51 8.71 -16.91
C ASP A 59 -11.37 7.92 -16.29
N GLN A 60 -10.51 8.66 -15.64
CA GLN A 60 -9.42 8.12 -14.87
C GLN A 60 -9.95 7.83 -13.49
N SER A 61 -9.88 6.59 -13.08
CA SER A 61 -9.70 6.22 -11.69
C SER A 61 -8.36 6.78 -11.13
N SER A 62 -8.10 8.09 -11.25
CA SER A 62 -7.40 8.79 -10.22
C SER A 62 -8.23 8.51 -8.99
N VAL A 63 -7.70 7.76 -8.04
CA VAL A 63 -8.31 7.63 -6.73
C VAL A 63 -8.46 9.06 -6.25
N ASP A 64 -9.60 9.67 -6.53
CA ASP A 64 -9.89 11.01 -6.08
C ASP A 64 -10.03 10.91 -4.57
N PHE A 65 -8.95 11.22 -3.87
CA PHE A 65 -8.94 11.23 -2.40
C PHE A 65 -10.04 12.12 -1.84
N LYS A 66 -10.61 13.03 -2.66
CA LYS A 66 -11.79 13.82 -2.30
C LYS A 66 -13.08 13.00 -2.32
N SER A 67 -13.20 12.01 -3.20
CA SER A 67 -14.35 11.10 -3.27
C SER A 67 -14.18 9.87 -2.39
N SER A 68 -13.04 9.73 -1.73
CA SER A 68 -12.80 8.62 -0.81
C SER A 68 -13.80 8.63 0.35
N ASN A 69 -14.05 7.45 0.90
CA ASN A 69 -14.92 7.25 2.07
C ASN A 69 -14.70 8.34 3.14
N VAL A 70 -15.78 8.95 3.60
CA VAL A 70 -15.74 10.01 4.61
C VAL A 70 -15.03 9.59 5.90
N LEU A 71 -15.17 8.31 6.31
CA LEU A 71 -14.47 7.75 7.47
C LEU A 71 -12.95 7.71 7.26
N TRP A 72 -12.51 7.37 6.05
CA TRP A 72 -11.11 7.37 5.67
C TRP A 72 -10.49 8.77 5.81
N ARG A 73 -11.13 9.77 5.22
CA ARG A 73 -10.68 11.16 5.29
C ARG A 73 -10.71 11.71 6.72
N ALA A 74 -11.75 11.36 7.49
CA ALA A 74 -11.86 11.72 8.89
C ALA A 74 -10.75 11.10 9.73
N THR A 75 -10.38 9.84 9.46
CA THR A 75 -9.28 9.17 10.16
C THR A 75 -7.96 9.87 9.92
N LEU A 76 -7.62 10.16 8.65
CA LEU A 76 -6.40 10.87 8.31
C LEU A 76 -6.34 12.26 8.95
N LYS A 77 -7.47 12.98 9.01
CA LYS A 77 -7.57 14.30 9.65
C LYS A 77 -7.48 14.22 11.17
N SER A 78 -8.18 13.27 11.79
CA SER A 78 -8.23 13.17 13.27
C SER A 78 -6.91 12.69 13.88
N LEU A 79 -6.13 11.93 13.14
CA LEU A 79 -4.88 11.33 13.59
C LEU A 79 -3.66 11.89 12.85
N GLU A 80 -3.77 13.10 12.27
CA GLU A 80 -2.70 13.74 11.48
C GLU A 80 -1.41 14.01 12.28
N PHE A 81 -1.53 14.09 13.62
CA PHE A 81 -0.38 14.27 14.52
C PHE A 81 0.47 13.00 14.67
N LEU A 82 -0.05 11.83 14.27
CA LEU A 82 0.67 10.57 14.35
C LEU A 82 1.49 10.32 13.07
N PRO A 83 2.70 9.76 13.15
CA PRO A 83 3.46 9.37 11.97
C PRO A 83 2.73 8.26 11.20
N LEU A 84 2.37 8.52 9.96
CA LEU A 84 1.72 7.55 9.08
C LEU A 84 2.74 6.54 8.60
N MET A 85 2.52 5.25 8.86
CA MET A 85 3.36 4.15 8.41
C MET A 85 2.86 3.57 7.08
N ASN A 86 1.56 3.28 7.00
CA ASN A 86 0.93 2.71 5.81
C ASN A 86 -0.54 3.12 5.72
N ALA A 87 -1.03 3.32 4.50
CA ALA A 87 -2.42 3.61 4.20
C ALA A 87 -2.84 2.83 2.95
N ASP A 88 -3.47 1.68 3.14
CA ASP A 88 -4.00 0.85 2.07
C ASP A 88 -5.52 1.04 1.98
N TYR A 89 -5.93 1.86 1.00
CA TYR A 89 -7.35 2.15 0.77
C TYR A 89 -8.10 0.91 0.29
N SER A 90 -7.50 0.09 -0.57
CA SER A 90 -8.11 -1.12 -1.11
C SER A 90 -8.28 -2.19 -0.06
N GLY A 91 -7.30 -2.36 0.82
CA GLY A 91 -7.36 -3.26 1.97
C GLY A 91 -8.15 -2.69 3.15
N GLY A 92 -8.58 -1.42 3.08
CA GLY A 92 -9.36 -0.79 4.15
C GLY A 92 -8.58 -0.66 5.46
N VAL A 93 -7.29 -0.30 5.40
CA VAL A 93 -6.44 -0.26 6.60
C VAL A 93 -5.55 0.97 6.58
N ILE A 94 -5.47 1.68 7.73
CA ILE A 94 -4.49 2.73 8.01
C ILE A 94 -3.67 2.31 9.23
N ILE A 95 -2.35 2.36 9.12
CA ILE A 95 -1.42 2.02 10.20
C ILE A 95 -0.55 3.24 10.49
N TYR A 96 -0.58 3.69 11.73
CA TYR A 96 0.31 4.71 12.26
C TYR A 96 1.47 4.04 12.99
N ASP A 97 2.64 4.63 12.90
CA ASP A 97 3.83 4.11 13.58
C ASP A 97 3.86 4.50 15.07
N TRP A 98 4.86 4.00 15.78
CA TRP A 98 5.06 4.32 17.17
C TRP A 98 5.22 5.83 17.41
N TYR A 99 4.41 6.36 18.30
CA TYR A 99 4.42 7.75 18.69
C TYR A 99 4.55 7.86 20.20
N SER A 100 5.41 8.74 20.68
CA SER A 100 5.53 9.09 22.11
C SER A 100 5.12 10.53 22.35
N ASN A 101 4.33 10.75 23.39
CA ASN A 101 4.03 12.11 23.85
C ASN A 101 5.30 12.73 24.45
N PRO A 102 5.64 13.99 24.15
CA PRO A 102 6.75 14.70 24.77
C PRO A 102 6.73 14.67 26.31
N ASP A 103 5.55 14.70 26.93
CA ASP A 103 5.38 14.64 28.38
C ASP A 103 5.70 13.26 28.99
N LYS A 104 5.65 12.20 28.16
CA LYS A 104 5.90 10.81 28.55
C LYS A 104 6.69 10.08 27.47
N PRO A 105 7.96 10.42 27.27
CA PRO A 105 8.75 9.91 26.14
C PRO A 105 9.02 8.40 26.23
N SER A 106 8.95 7.81 27.42
CA SER A 106 9.08 6.35 27.60
C SER A 106 7.86 5.57 27.12
N GLU A 107 6.66 6.18 27.14
CA GLU A 107 5.43 5.54 26.67
C GLU A 107 5.23 5.77 25.18
N GLN A 108 5.09 4.69 24.44
CA GLN A 108 4.83 4.73 22.99
C GLN A 108 3.53 4.03 22.67
N ILE A 109 2.78 4.62 21.73
CA ILE A 109 1.55 4.05 21.21
C ILE A 109 1.66 3.83 19.70
N LYS A 110 1.05 2.76 19.22
CA LYS A 110 0.88 2.44 17.80
C LYS A 110 -0.59 2.16 17.54
N ILE A 111 -1.15 2.76 16.49
CA ILE A 111 -2.57 2.68 16.18
C ILE A 111 -2.76 2.11 14.78
N SER A 112 -3.70 1.18 14.65
CA SER A 112 -4.18 0.69 13.36
C SER A 112 -5.70 0.86 13.30
N VAL A 113 -6.19 1.39 12.18
CA VAL A 113 -7.61 1.59 11.91
C VAL A 113 -8.00 0.68 10.75
N GLN A 114 -8.97 -0.21 10.98
CA GLN A 114 -9.54 -1.11 9.98
C GLN A 114 -10.95 -0.63 9.64
N PHE A 115 -11.22 -0.47 8.35
CA PHE A 115 -12.53 -0.09 7.81
C PHE A 115 -13.26 -1.37 7.40
N LEU A 116 -14.37 -1.64 8.07
CA LEU A 116 -15.18 -2.86 7.85
C LEU A 116 -16.26 -2.64 6.79
N ASN A 117 -16.74 -1.39 6.68
CA ASN A 117 -17.67 -0.93 5.65
C ASN A 117 -17.57 0.59 5.46
N ASN A 118 -18.36 1.14 4.51
CA ASN A 118 -18.31 2.56 4.14
C ASN A 118 -19.41 3.41 4.83
N GLU A 119 -20.19 2.83 5.73
CA GLU A 119 -21.28 3.53 6.41
C GLU A 119 -20.74 4.38 7.56
N LEU A 120 -21.39 5.53 7.80
CA LEU A 120 -21.03 6.42 8.90
C LEU A 120 -21.62 5.92 10.23
N ARG A 121 -21.08 4.82 10.73
CA ARG A 121 -21.47 4.13 11.96
C ARG A 121 -20.26 3.73 12.77
N SER A 122 -20.42 3.56 14.08
CA SER A 122 -19.33 3.19 14.99
C SER A 122 -18.82 1.76 14.79
N ASP A 123 -19.66 0.86 14.27
CA ASP A 123 -19.30 -0.52 13.93
C ASP A 123 -18.58 -0.66 12.57
N SER A 124 -18.56 0.41 11.77
CA SER A 124 -17.87 0.47 10.47
C SER A 124 -16.35 0.54 10.58
N ILE A 125 -15.82 0.88 11.74
CA ILE A 125 -14.38 0.96 11.98
C ILE A 125 -13.98 0.18 13.23
N LYS A 126 -12.82 -0.47 13.16
CA LYS A 126 -12.18 -1.16 14.27
C LYS A 126 -10.83 -0.49 14.56
N ILE A 127 -10.62 -0.10 15.81
CA ILE A 127 -9.36 0.45 16.28
C ILE A 127 -8.59 -0.65 17.01
N VAL A 128 -7.33 -0.82 16.61
CA VAL A 128 -6.36 -1.67 17.30
C VAL A 128 -5.23 -0.78 17.78
N ALA A 129 -5.05 -0.67 19.08
CA ALA A 129 -4.00 0.12 19.68
C ALA A 129 -3.03 -0.80 20.43
N HIS A 130 -1.76 -0.49 20.34
CA HIS A 130 -0.68 -1.13 21.08
C HIS A 130 0.05 -0.06 21.90
N LYS A 131 0.43 -0.39 23.10
CA LYS A 131 1.19 0.49 23.99
C LYS A 131 2.42 -0.24 24.52
N LYS A 132 3.55 0.44 24.58
CA LYS A 132 4.76 -0.07 25.20
C LYS A 132 5.43 1.02 26.04
N ASN A 133 6.15 0.60 27.07
CA ASN A 133 7.02 1.46 27.86
C ASN A 133 8.47 1.03 27.63
N CYS A 134 9.31 1.96 27.23
CA CYS A 134 10.72 1.73 26.94
C CYS A 134 11.59 2.51 27.92
N GLU A 135 12.26 1.81 28.84
CA GLU A 135 13.26 2.44 29.72
C GLU A 135 14.47 2.91 28.92
N ASN A 136 14.82 2.16 27.88
CA ASN A 136 15.85 2.48 26.88
C ASN A 136 15.52 1.77 25.55
N ILE A 137 16.36 2.00 24.50
CA ILE A 137 16.12 1.49 23.15
C ILE A 137 15.97 -0.05 23.11
N ASN A 138 16.64 -0.78 24.01
CA ASN A 138 16.67 -2.25 23.99
C ASN A 138 15.76 -2.88 25.07
N LYS A 139 15.14 -2.09 25.93
CA LYS A 139 14.33 -2.61 27.04
C LYS A 139 12.93 -1.98 27.02
N CYS A 140 12.05 -2.60 26.27
CA CYS A 140 10.66 -2.22 26.17
C CYS A 140 9.76 -3.32 26.75
N SER A 141 8.73 -2.95 27.47
CA SER A 141 7.67 -3.82 27.94
C SER A 141 6.34 -3.42 27.31
N ASN A 142 5.56 -4.40 26.85
CA ASN A 142 4.22 -4.14 26.35
C ASN A 142 3.29 -3.82 27.52
N LEU A 143 2.47 -2.80 27.35
CA LEU A 143 1.44 -2.39 28.28
C LEU A 143 0.07 -2.74 27.71
N GLU A 144 -0.85 -3.06 28.60
CA GLU A 144 -2.25 -3.21 28.23
C GLU A 144 -2.83 -1.85 27.83
N VAL A 145 -3.64 -1.85 26.77
CA VAL A 145 -4.33 -0.65 26.30
C VAL A 145 -5.73 -0.64 26.88
N ASP A 146 -6.07 0.45 27.55
CA ASP A 146 -7.42 0.65 28.04
C ASP A 146 -8.42 0.65 26.85
N GLN A 147 -9.49 -0.11 26.99
CA GLN A 147 -10.56 -0.18 26.01
C GLN A 147 -11.21 1.19 25.76
N GLN A 148 -11.30 2.03 26.79
CA GLN A 148 -11.81 3.40 26.67
C GLN A 148 -10.95 4.26 25.75
N PHE A 149 -9.65 4.04 25.71
CA PHE A 149 -8.75 4.74 24.79
C PHE A 149 -9.11 4.46 23.32
N ALA A 150 -9.30 3.19 22.96
CA ALA A 150 -9.70 2.81 21.59
C ALA A 150 -11.10 3.36 21.23
N LEU A 151 -12.03 3.38 22.18
CA LEU A 151 -13.37 3.94 22.02
C LEU A 151 -13.32 5.46 21.80
N SER A 152 -12.52 6.19 22.58
CA SER A 152 -12.39 7.65 22.43
C SER A 152 -11.85 8.04 21.05
N ILE A 153 -10.86 7.31 20.52
CA ILE A 153 -10.34 7.50 19.17
C ILE A 153 -11.44 7.25 18.13
N LYS A 154 -12.16 6.15 18.28
CA LYS A 154 -13.27 5.79 17.41
C LYS A 154 -14.33 6.90 17.34
N GLU A 155 -14.77 7.39 18.51
CA GLU A 155 -15.75 8.47 18.60
C GLU A 155 -15.23 9.76 17.97
N GLY A 156 -13.97 10.11 18.19
CA GLY A 156 -13.33 11.26 17.56
C GLY A 156 -13.37 11.20 16.03
N ILE A 157 -13.05 10.02 15.46
CA ILE A 157 -13.09 9.79 14.01
C ILE A 157 -14.53 9.92 13.49
N ILE A 158 -15.50 9.31 14.15
CA ILE A 158 -16.92 9.36 13.74
C ILE A 158 -17.45 10.80 13.78
N ASN A 159 -17.14 11.55 14.83
CA ASN A 159 -17.54 12.95 14.95
C ASN A 159 -16.89 13.81 13.84
N SER A 160 -15.61 13.62 13.56
CA SER A 160 -14.93 14.28 12.46
C SER A 160 -15.57 13.95 11.10
N ALA A 161 -15.94 12.70 10.88
CA ALA A 161 -16.63 12.27 9.66
C ALA A 161 -18.01 12.92 9.49
N ARG A 162 -18.76 13.06 10.58
CA ARG A 162 -20.06 13.79 10.57
C ARG A 162 -19.86 15.25 10.17
N LEU A 163 -18.84 15.92 10.72
CA LEU A 163 -18.55 17.31 10.37
C LEU A 163 -18.18 17.46 8.89
N ILE A 164 -17.32 16.59 8.36
CA ILE A 164 -16.97 16.58 6.94
C ILE A 164 -18.21 16.44 6.06
N LYS A 165 -19.12 15.49 6.39
CA LYS A 165 -20.34 15.26 5.63
C LYS A 165 -21.28 16.47 5.66
N ILE A 166 -21.39 17.17 6.80
CA ILE A 166 -22.19 18.41 6.93
C ILE A 166 -21.58 19.52 6.06
N GLU A 167 -20.26 19.68 6.05
CA GLU A 167 -19.59 20.67 5.23
C GLU A 167 -19.79 20.42 3.73
N GLU A 168 -19.74 19.17 3.30
CA GLU A 168 -20.00 18.77 1.91
C GLU A 168 -21.44 19.09 1.49
N SER A 169 -22.42 18.71 2.31
CA SER A 169 -23.84 18.97 2.03
C SER A 169 -24.18 20.48 1.93
N LYS A 170 -23.42 21.34 2.62
CA LYS A 170 -23.57 22.80 2.50
C LYS A 170 -23.00 23.35 1.20
N LYS A 171 -21.91 22.72 0.69
CA LYS A 171 -21.27 23.14 -0.58
C LYS A 171 -22.11 22.74 -1.80
N GLU A 172 -22.80 21.59 -1.73
CA GLU A 172 -23.69 21.13 -2.81
C GLU A 172 -24.96 21.98 -2.98
N LYS A 173 -25.39 22.67 -1.90
CA LYS A 173 -26.58 23.53 -1.91
C LYS A 173 -26.32 24.98 -2.34
N LYS A 174 -25.08 25.33 -2.65
CA LYS A 174 -24.66 26.68 -3.02
C LYS A 174 -24.25 26.76 -4.51
#